data_d3cb3426594a7eab2062214501c1b7b5
#
_entry.id   d3cb3426594a7eab2062214501c1b7b5
#
_cell.length_a   1.000
_cell.length_b   1.000
_cell.length_c   1.000
_cell.angle_alpha   90.00
_cell.angle_beta   90.00
_cell.angle_gamma   90.00
#
_symmetry.space_group_name_H-M   'P 1'
#
loop_
_entity.id
_entity.type
_entity.pdbx_description
1 polymer ?
#
loop_
_entity_poly.entity_id
_entity_poly.type
_entity_poly.pdbx_seq_one_letter_code
_entity_poly.pdbx_strand_id
1 'polypeptide(L)'
;MLFFQKRNKEAEKIAREHQRPAWVRLPLMLVFFIILGALFSYHFERRLEQLEAESSFWDETDGVSDTARSRLNEHIRRFRGAWGMPVIAHIRKDIVLLPEKIEANTLFIGVSPSRGDAVILLPPLVSRALKNDGTHDARRVMEHELGLCARAGNPVSCLEQTLDALDSMLR
;
A
#
# COMPACT_ATOMS: atom_id res chain seq x y z
N MET A 1 -2.65 38.64 -61.92
CA MET A 1 -2.18 37.20 -61.93
C MET A 1 -0.94 36.92 -61.11
N LEU A 2 -0.12 37.88 -60.71
CA LEU A 2 1.14 37.69 -59.94
C LEU A 2 0.98 37.40 -58.44
N PHE A 3 -0.10 37.78 -57.82
CA PHE A 3 -0.33 37.60 -56.39
C PHE A 3 -0.67 36.15 -55.97
N PHE A 4 -1.26 35.36 -56.83
CA PHE A 4 -1.61 33.96 -56.55
C PHE A 4 -0.37 33.02 -56.59
N GLN A 5 0.62 33.35 -57.42
CA GLN A 5 1.86 32.55 -57.51
C GLN A 5 2.77 32.70 -56.29
N LYS A 6 2.75 33.86 -55.64
CA LYS A 6 3.57 34.12 -54.44
C LYS A 6 3.07 33.34 -53.21
N ARG A 7 1.76 33.25 -53.08
CA ARG A 7 1.08 32.54 -51.96
C ARG A 7 1.26 31.02 -52.01
N ASN A 8 1.28 30.44 -53.21
CA ASN A 8 1.56 29.02 -53.39
C ASN A 8 3.01 28.65 -53.07
N LYS A 9 3.98 29.51 -53.37
CA LYS A 9 5.40 29.26 -53.07
C LYS A 9 5.69 29.36 -51.55
N GLU A 10 5.00 30.20 -50.83
CA GLU A 10 5.12 30.27 -49.37
C GLU A 10 4.49 29.06 -48.69
N ALA A 11 3.32 28.60 -49.16
CA ALA A 11 2.67 27.41 -48.69
C ALA A 11 3.52 26.15 -48.94
N GLU A 12 4.15 26.04 -50.09
CA GLU A 12 5.11 24.94 -50.42
C GLU A 12 6.37 24.99 -49.57
N LYS A 13 6.89 26.16 -49.22
CA LYS A 13 8.04 26.29 -48.30
C LYS A 13 7.66 25.84 -46.90
N ILE A 14 6.54 26.25 -46.39
CA ILE A 14 6.02 25.81 -45.08
C ILE A 14 5.78 24.29 -45.04
N ALA A 15 5.24 23.74 -46.12
CA ALA A 15 5.03 22.29 -46.24
C ALA A 15 6.33 21.48 -46.27
N ARG A 16 7.38 22.02 -46.91
CA ARG A 16 8.72 21.35 -46.96
C ARG A 16 9.49 21.48 -45.63
N GLU A 17 9.35 22.60 -44.94
CA GLU A 17 9.99 22.82 -43.63
C GLU A 17 9.43 21.89 -42.55
N HIS A 18 8.16 21.42 -42.69
CA HIS A 18 7.53 20.45 -41.82
C HIS A 18 7.79 18.99 -42.20
N GLN A 19 8.39 18.71 -43.33
CA GLN A 19 8.82 17.35 -43.73
C GLN A 19 10.19 16.99 -43.15
N ARG A 20 10.29 16.92 -41.81
CA ARG A 20 11.44 16.23 -41.22
C ARG A 20 11.44 14.80 -41.74
N PRO A 21 12.59 14.28 -42.17
CA PRO A 21 12.68 12.94 -42.76
C PRO A 21 12.08 11.91 -41.78
N ALA A 22 11.31 10.95 -42.29
CA ALA A 22 10.56 9.97 -41.53
C ALA A 22 11.43 9.21 -40.53
N TRP A 23 12.69 8.99 -40.85
CA TRP A 23 13.68 8.31 -39.99
C TRP A 23 14.06 9.09 -38.73
N VAL A 24 13.82 10.41 -38.66
CA VAL A 24 14.00 11.23 -37.45
C VAL A 24 12.71 11.27 -36.60
N ARG A 25 11.54 11.17 -37.24
CA ARG A 25 10.26 11.18 -36.54
C ARG A 25 10.00 9.88 -35.77
N LEU A 26 10.43 8.75 -36.32
CA LEU A 26 10.22 7.44 -35.72
C LEU A 26 10.95 7.28 -34.37
N PRO A 27 12.27 7.58 -34.25
CA PRO A 27 12.95 7.51 -32.95
C PRO A 27 12.43 8.58 -31.96
N LEU A 28 12.04 9.77 -32.43
CA LEU A 28 11.47 10.80 -31.55
C LEU A 28 10.13 10.35 -30.95
N MET A 29 9.26 9.73 -31.76
CA MET A 29 8.01 9.15 -31.23
C MET A 29 8.28 8.01 -30.26
N LEU A 30 9.27 7.16 -30.54
CA LEU A 30 9.63 6.07 -29.65
C LEU A 30 10.13 6.57 -28.31
N VAL A 31 11.00 7.58 -28.28
CA VAL A 31 11.47 8.24 -27.06
C VAL A 31 10.30 8.88 -26.28
N PHE A 32 9.39 9.54 -27.00
CA PHE A 32 8.18 10.12 -26.37
C PHE A 32 7.32 9.06 -25.71
N PHE A 33 7.07 7.91 -26.35
CA PHE A 33 6.30 6.82 -25.75
C PHE A 33 7.01 6.16 -24.58
N ILE A 34 8.34 6.04 -24.61
CA ILE A 34 9.11 5.52 -23.47
C ILE A 34 9.00 6.46 -22.27
N ILE A 35 9.13 7.78 -22.48
CA ILE A 35 8.99 8.77 -21.42
C ILE A 35 7.57 8.76 -20.87
N LEU A 36 6.56 8.72 -21.74
CA LEU A 36 5.16 8.67 -21.33
C LEU A 36 4.85 7.38 -20.55
N GLY A 37 5.36 6.23 -21.01
CA GLY A 37 5.22 4.96 -20.32
C GLY A 37 5.89 4.96 -18.95
N ALA A 38 7.10 5.50 -18.85
CA ALA A 38 7.83 5.61 -17.58
C ALA A 38 7.10 6.54 -16.58
N LEU A 39 6.59 7.68 -17.05
CA LEU A 39 5.78 8.59 -16.23
C LEU A 39 4.48 7.93 -15.77
N PHE A 40 3.83 7.17 -16.65
CA PHE A 40 2.59 6.46 -16.33
C PHE A 40 2.82 5.35 -15.30
N SER A 41 3.87 4.54 -15.48
CA SER A 41 4.26 3.49 -14.52
C SER A 41 4.58 4.09 -13.15
N TYR A 42 5.39 5.15 -13.12
CA TYR A 42 5.74 5.82 -11.87
C TYR A 42 4.53 6.42 -11.14
N HIS A 43 3.59 6.99 -11.88
CA HIS A 43 2.37 7.55 -11.29
C HIS A 43 1.37 6.47 -10.84
N PHE A 44 1.34 5.34 -11.56
CA PHE A 44 0.44 4.23 -11.26
C PHE A 44 0.91 3.44 -10.03
N GLU A 45 2.21 3.18 -9.90
CA GLU A 45 2.78 2.54 -8.72
C GLU A 45 2.49 3.33 -7.44
N ARG A 46 2.68 4.64 -7.45
CA ARG A 46 2.34 5.49 -6.29
C ARG A 46 0.87 5.47 -5.91
N ARG A 47 -0.02 5.40 -6.89
CA ARG A 47 -1.46 5.30 -6.61
C ARG A 47 -1.87 3.95 -6.08
N LEU A 48 -1.27 2.86 -6.59
CA LEU A 48 -1.51 1.52 -6.05
C LEU A 48 -1.07 1.42 -4.60
N GLU A 49 0.14 1.92 -4.27
CA GLU A 49 0.62 1.95 -2.89
C GLU A 49 -0.30 2.74 -1.95
N GLN A 50 -0.88 3.85 -2.42
CA GLN A 50 -1.84 4.63 -1.64
C GLN A 50 -3.16 3.89 -1.42
N LEU A 51 -3.73 3.28 -2.46
CA LEU A 51 -4.96 2.49 -2.36
C LEU A 51 -4.78 1.24 -1.49
N GLU A 52 -3.64 0.57 -1.58
CA GLU A 52 -3.32 -0.57 -0.72
C GLU A 52 -3.10 -0.12 0.74
N ALA A 53 -2.50 1.04 0.98
CA ALA A 53 -2.36 1.60 2.33
C ALA A 53 -3.72 1.99 2.93
N GLU A 54 -4.63 2.53 2.13
CA GLU A 54 -6.00 2.84 2.58
C GLU A 54 -6.83 1.58 2.84
N SER A 55 -6.60 0.49 2.09
CA SER A 55 -7.29 -0.79 2.28
C SER A 55 -6.69 -1.64 3.41
N SER A 56 -5.47 -1.34 3.86
CA SER A 56 -4.77 -2.10 4.89
C SER A 56 -5.20 -1.74 6.33
N PHE A 57 -5.82 -0.58 6.53
CA PHE A 57 -6.29 -0.14 7.83
C PHE A 57 -7.76 0.29 7.78
N TRP A 58 -8.59 -0.37 8.59
CA TRP A 58 -10.00 -0.04 8.76
C TRP A 58 -10.30 0.30 10.21
N ASP A 59 -10.88 1.47 10.41
CA ASP A 59 -11.39 1.92 11.70
C ASP A 59 -12.92 2.10 11.63
N GLU A 60 -13.65 1.27 12.36
CA GLU A 60 -15.11 1.33 12.47
C GLU A 60 -15.56 2.28 13.59
N THR A 61 -14.64 2.70 14.45
CA THR A 61 -14.95 3.52 15.61
C THR A 61 -14.97 5.01 15.28
N ASP A 62 -14.42 5.41 14.14
CA ASP A 62 -14.17 6.81 13.73
C ASP A 62 -13.39 7.62 14.80
N GLY A 63 -12.73 6.91 15.72
CA GLY A 63 -12.01 7.51 16.84
C GLY A 63 -10.52 7.78 16.55
N VAL A 64 -10.02 7.32 15.42
CA VAL A 64 -8.61 7.45 15.07
C VAL A 64 -8.37 8.74 14.29
N SER A 65 -7.48 9.60 14.82
CA SER A 65 -7.08 10.83 14.14
C SER A 65 -6.28 10.51 12.85
N ASP A 66 -6.34 11.41 11.85
CA ASP A 66 -5.60 11.28 10.59
C ASP A 66 -4.08 11.13 10.82
N THR A 67 -3.55 11.82 11.83
CA THR A 67 -2.14 11.72 12.20
C THR A 67 -1.79 10.31 12.72
N ALA A 68 -2.63 9.73 13.56
CA ALA A 68 -2.44 8.37 14.08
C ALA A 68 -2.59 7.33 12.96
N ARG A 69 -3.58 7.52 12.07
CA ARG A 69 -3.77 6.70 10.86
C ARG A 69 -2.52 6.72 9.96
N SER A 70 -1.97 7.89 9.71
CA SER A 70 -0.77 8.05 8.89
C SER A 70 0.45 7.35 9.50
N ARG A 71 0.64 7.44 10.81
CA ARG A 71 1.73 6.75 11.52
C ARG A 71 1.58 5.22 11.44
N LEU A 72 0.39 4.70 11.68
CA LEU A 72 0.13 3.26 11.58
C LEU A 72 0.37 2.75 10.15
N ASN A 73 -0.10 3.47 9.14
CA ASN A 73 0.14 3.12 7.74
C ASN A 73 1.64 3.11 7.40
N GLU A 74 2.43 4.00 8.00
CA GLU A 74 3.89 3.99 7.87
C GLU A 74 4.52 2.76 8.52
N HIS A 75 4.04 2.32 9.71
CA HIS A 75 4.47 1.09 10.36
C HIS A 75 4.12 -0.14 9.53
N ILE A 76 2.90 -0.22 9.03
CA ILE A 76 2.43 -1.29 8.13
C ILE A 76 3.31 -1.36 6.88
N ARG A 77 3.62 -0.22 6.26
CA ARG A 77 4.47 -0.16 5.07
C ARG A 77 5.89 -0.64 5.35
N ARG A 78 6.49 -0.24 6.46
CA ARG A 78 7.81 -0.71 6.89
C ARG A 78 7.84 -2.21 7.13
N PHE A 79 6.85 -2.74 7.85
CA PHE A 79 6.71 -4.16 8.11
C PHE A 79 6.56 -4.95 6.80
N ARG A 80 5.69 -4.49 5.91
CA ARG A 80 5.52 -5.07 4.57
C ARG A 80 6.81 -5.04 3.75
N GLY A 81 7.54 -3.93 3.77
CA GLY A 81 8.83 -3.80 3.08
C GLY A 81 9.91 -4.74 3.60
N ALA A 82 9.92 -5.00 4.91
CA ALA A 82 10.88 -5.89 5.54
C ALA A 82 10.58 -7.38 5.28
N TRP A 83 9.30 -7.77 5.31
CA TRP A 83 8.88 -9.18 5.31
C TRP A 83 8.13 -9.63 4.05
N GLY A 84 7.81 -8.71 3.13
CA GLY A 84 7.03 -9.00 1.91
C GLY A 84 5.60 -9.49 2.20
N MET A 85 5.08 -9.27 3.41
CA MET A 85 3.75 -9.70 3.84
C MET A 85 2.78 -8.53 3.88
N PRO A 86 1.65 -8.59 3.17
CA PRO A 86 0.56 -7.64 3.35
C PRO A 86 0.06 -7.69 4.81
N VAL A 87 -0.26 -6.53 5.37
CA VAL A 87 -0.83 -6.40 6.71
C VAL A 87 -2.21 -5.77 6.59
N ILE A 88 -3.19 -6.37 7.24
CA ILE A 88 -4.54 -5.84 7.38
C ILE A 88 -4.80 -5.61 8.88
N ALA A 89 -5.07 -4.36 9.25
CA ALA A 89 -5.36 -3.98 10.63
C ALA A 89 -6.79 -3.43 10.74
N HIS A 90 -7.60 -4.03 11.60
CA HIS A 90 -8.98 -3.61 11.83
C HIS A 90 -9.21 -3.16 13.28
N ILE A 91 -9.79 -1.99 13.47
CA ILE A 91 -10.37 -1.58 14.75
C ILE A 91 -11.88 -1.69 14.64
N ARG A 92 -12.47 -2.54 15.45
CA ARG A 92 -13.91 -2.83 15.44
C ARG A 92 -14.61 -2.30 16.69
N LYS A 93 -15.87 -1.89 16.52
CA LYS A 93 -16.72 -1.48 17.65
C LYS A 93 -17.07 -2.66 18.55
N ASP A 94 -17.42 -3.78 17.91
CA ASP A 94 -17.94 -4.95 18.60
C ASP A 94 -16.96 -6.13 18.50
N ILE A 95 -17.42 -7.24 17.94
CA ILE A 95 -16.62 -8.46 17.80
C ILE A 95 -15.65 -8.32 16.62
N VAL A 96 -14.43 -8.77 16.80
CA VAL A 96 -13.47 -8.88 15.70
C VAL A 96 -13.90 -10.03 14.79
N LEU A 97 -14.48 -9.69 13.65
CA LEU A 97 -14.84 -10.66 12.62
C LEU A 97 -13.65 -10.84 11.69
N LEU A 98 -13.36 -12.11 11.39
CA LEU A 98 -12.37 -12.45 10.38
C LEU A 98 -12.94 -12.13 9.00
N PRO A 99 -12.17 -11.50 8.11
CA PRO A 99 -12.56 -11.33 6.71
C PRO A 99 -12.84 -12.69 6.05
N GLU A 100 -13.89 -12.79 5.24
CA GLU A 100 -14.27 -14.03 4.55
C GLU A 100 -13.17 -14.57 3.63
N LYS A 101 -12.35 -13.68 3.09
CA LYS A 101 -11.23 -14.01 2.21
C LYS A 101 -9.99 -13.26 2.68
N ILE A 102 -9.05 -14.00 3.24
CA ILE A 102 -7.70 -13.52 3.55
C ILE A 102 -6.73 -14.29 2.67
N GLU A 103 -5.86 -13.57 1.97
CA GLU A 103 -4.78 -14.20 1.22
C GLU A 103 -3.85 -14.96 2.17
N ALA A 104 -3.37 -16.13 1.74
CA ALA A 104 -2.57 -17.02 2.59
C ALA A 104 -1.28 -16.40 3.16
N ASN A 105 -0.79 -15.33 2.52
CA ASN A 105 0.44 -14.63 2.95
C ASN A 105 0.15 -13.32 3.70
N THR A 106 -1.08 -13.09 4.16
CA THR A 106 -1.48 -11.84 4.81
C THR A 106 -1.46 -11.97 6.32
N LEU A 107 -0.84 -11.01 7.00
CA LEU A 107 -0.96 -10.79 8.43
C LEU A 107 -2.26 -10.02 8.70
N PHE A 108 -3.17 -10.61 9.46
CA PHE A 108 -4.38 -9.91 9.92
C PHE A 108 -4.28 -9.63 11.41
N ILE A 109 -4.55 -8.39 11.81
CA ILE A 109 -4.63 -7.95 13.20
C ILE A 109 -5.95 -7.22 13.40
N GLY A 110 -6.84 -7.81 14.18
CA GLY A 110 -8.10 -7.20 14.54
C GLY A 110 -8.17 -6.89 16.03
N VAL A 111 -8.71 -5.75 16.39
CA VAL A 111 -8.88 -5.35 17.80
C VAL A 111 -10.22 -4.70 18.03
N SER A 112 -10.83 -5.01 19.18
CA SER A 112 -12.05 -4.37 19.68
C SER A 112 -11.77 -3.69 21.01
N PRO A 113 -11.61 -2.35 21.03
CA PRO A 113 -11.34 -1.61 22.26
C PRO A 113 -12.47 -1.73 23.29
N SER A 114 -13.73 -1.76 22.82
CA SER A 114 -14.91 -1.85 23.70
C SER A 114 -14.94 -3.16 24.50
N ARG A 115 -14.51 -4.26 23.90
CA ARG A 115 -14.50 -5.59 24.49
C ARG A 115 -13.16 -5.99 25.10
N GLY A 116 -12.07 -5.37 24.65
CA GLY A 116 -10.72 -5.79 24.99
C GLY A 116 -10.33 -7.09 24.30
N ASP A 117 -10.98 -7.42 23.19
CA ASP A 117 -10.68 -8.61 22.39
C ASP A 117 -9.74 -8.25 21.25
N ALA A 118 -8.79 -9.13 20.95
CA ALA A 118 -7.92 -9.02 19.79
C ALA A 118 -7.72 -10.37 19.12
N VAL A 119 -7.46 -10.34 17.82
CA VAL A 119 -7.20 -11.53 17.00
C VAL A 119 -6.01 -11.24 16.10
N ILE A 120 -5.02 -12.13 16.11
CA ILE A 120 -3.86 -12.08 15.23
C ILE A 120 -3.82 -13.36 14.39
N LEU A 121 -3.97 -13.21 13.08
CA LEU A 121 -3.79 -14.30 12.12
C LEU A 121 -2.45 -14.14 11.43
N LEU A 122 -1.57 -15.08 11.69
CA LEU A 122 -0.27 -15.16 11.05
C LEU A 122 -0.35 -16.03 9.79
N PRO A 123 0.39 -15.69 8.72
CA PRO A 123 0.57 -16.55 7.58
C PRO A 123 1.03 -17.96 8.01
N PRO A 124 0.61 -19.03 7.31
CA PRO A 124 0.94 -20.41 7.71
C PRO A 124 2.44 -20.68 7.83
N LEU A 125 3.27 -20.06 7.00
CA LEU A 125 4.72 -20.20 7.05
C LEU A 125 5.29 -19.58 8.33
N VAL A 126 4.86 -18.37 8.69
CA VAL A 126 5.25 -17.66 9.91
C VAL A 126 4.77 -18.43 11.14
N SER A 127 3.52 -18.87 11.12
CA SER A 127 2.95 -19.67 12.20
C SER A 127 3.70 -20.98 12.43
N ARG A 128 4.24 -21.62 11.38
CA ARG A 128 5.10 -22.83 11.51
C ARG A 128 6.47 -22.50 12.08
N ALA A 129 7.09 -21.41 11.61
CA ALA A 129 8.39 -20.98 12.12
C ALA A 129 8.32 -20.71 13.63
N LEU A 130 7.34 -19.93 14.06
CA LEU A 130 7.12 -19.64 15.48
C LEU A 130 6.78 -20.88 16.32
N LYS A 131 6.10 -21.89 15.75
CA LYS A 131 5.81 -23.15 16.45
C LYS A 131 7.07 -23.95 16.78
N ASN A 132 8.03 -23.97 15.87
CA ASN A 132 9.27 -24.72 16.06
C ASN A 132 10.14 -24.16 17.19
N ASP A 133 10.01 -22.86 17.48
CA ASP A 133 10.75 -22.18 18.55
C ASP A 133 10.06 -22.26 19.93
N GLY A 134 9.02 -23.08 20.09
CA GLY A 134 8.31 -23.24 21.36
C GLY A 134 7.35 -22.09 21.71
N THR A 135 7.12 -21.16 20.80
CA THR A 135 6.32 -19.94 20.97
C THR A 135 4.82 -20.14 20.71
N HIS A 136 4.28 -21.35 20.97
CA HIS A 136 2.85 -21.62 20.79
C HIS A 136 1.95 -20.67 21.57
N ASP A 137 2.43 -20.15 22.69
CA ASP A 137 1.68 -19.22 23.52
C ASP A 137 1.93 -17.74 23.17
N ALA A 138 3.00 -17.42 22.42
CA ALA A 138 3.35 -16.03 22.12
C ALA A 138 2.22 -15.30 21.39
N ARG A 139 1.56 -15.95 20.44
CA ARG A 139 0.40 -15.35 19.75
C ARG A 139 -0.73 -15.04 20.72
N ARG A 140 -1.08 -15.96 21.61
CA ARG A 140 -2.15 -15.74 22.60
C ARG A 140 -1.81 -14.64 23.59
N VAL A 141 -0.56 -14.59 23.99
CA VAL A 141 -0.05 -13.51 24.87
C VAL A 141 -0.18 -12.17 24.15
N MET A 142 0.28 -12.07 22.90
CA MET A 142 0.14 -10.84 22.10
C MET A 142 -1.31 -10.45 21.87
N GLU A 143 -2.21 -11.41 21.56
CA GLU A 143 -3.65 -11.15 21.43
C GLU A 143 -4.24 -10.57 22.73
N HIS A 144 -3.87 -11.16 23.86
CA HIS A 144 -4.32 -10.72 25.18
C HIS A 144 -3.78 -9.31 25.52
N GLU A 145 -2.47 -9.09 25.33
CA GLU A 145 -1.84 -7.79 25.59
C GLU A 145 -2.40 -6.70 24.69
N LEU A 146 -2.58 -6.99 23.40
CA LEU A 146 -3.17 -6.07 22.43
C LEU A 146 -4.61 -5.70 22.85
N GLY A 147 -5.40 -6.68 23.25
CA GLY A 147 -6.78 -6.45 23.71
C GLY A 147 -6.83 -5.56 24.95
N LEU A 148 -6.00 -5.84 25.95
CA LEU A 148 -5.90 -5.03 27.17
C LEU A 148 -5.40 -3.61 26.88
N CYS A 149 -4.37 -3.48 26.08
CA CYS A 149 -3.80 -2.21 25.67
C CYS A 149 -4.84 -1.35 24.93
N ALA A 150 -5.55 -1.92 23.97
CA ALA A 150 -6.57 -1.21 23.21
C ALA A 150 -7.74 -0.75 24.08
N ARG A 151 -8.12 -1.54 25.07
CA ARG A 151 -9.15 -1.17 26.04
C ARG A 151 -8.72 0.02 26.93
N ALA A 152 -7.41 0.20 27.15
CA ALA A 152 -6.87 1.32 27.93
C ALA A 152 -6.94 2.68 27.19
N GLY A 153 -7.29 2.71 25.90
CA GLY A 153 -7.72 3.93 25.21
C GLY A 153 -6.89 4.38 23.99
N ASN A 154 -5.85 3.65 23.57
CA ASN A 154 -5.11 4.01 22.35
C ASN A 154 -4.86 2.78 21.45
N PRO A 155 -5.87 2.33 20.69
CA PRO A 155 -5.75 1.11 19.90
C PRO A 155 -4.67 1.21 18.80
N VAL A 156 -4.42 2.41 18.26
CA VAL A 156 -3.39 2.60 17.21
C VAL A 156 -1.98 2.36 17.77
N SER A 157 -1.66 2.94 18.91
CA SER A 157 -0.36 2.74 19.55
C SER A 157 -0.13 1.27 19.94
N CYS A 158 -1.20 0.58 20.33
CA CYS A 158 -1.12 -0.84 20.65
C CYS A 158 -0.89 -1.71 19.41
N LEU A 159 -1.49 -1.35 18.27
CA LEU A 159 -1.22 -1.99 16.98
C LEU A 159 0.24 -1.77 16.52
N GLU A 160 0.76 -0.54 16.67
CA GLU A 160 2.16 -0.21 16.39
C GLU A 160 3.11 -1.09 17.22
N GLN A 161 2.88 -1.17 18.54
CA GLN A 161 3.69 -2.02 19.45
C GLN A 161 3.60 -3.50 19.08
N THR A 162 2.43 -3.99 18.70
CA THR A 162 2.25 -5.38 18.27
C THR A 162 3.03 -5.67 16.98
N LEU A 163 3.05 -4.75 16.02
CA LEU A 163 3.83 -4.87 14.80
C LEU A 163 5.34 -4.87 15.11
N ASP A 164 5.81 -4.01 16.02
CA ASP A 164 7.21 -3.98 16.45
C ASP A 164 7.61 -5.26 17.19
N ALA A 165 6.73 -5.81 18.04
CA ALA A 165 6.95 -7.10 18.69
C ALA A 165 7.05 -8.26 17.68
N LEU A 166 6.15 -8.27 16.68
CA LEU A 166 6.20 -9.26 15.59
C LEU A 166 7.48 -9.10 14.75
N ASP A 167 7.91 -7.88 14.44
CA ASP A 167 9.16 -7.64 13.72
C ASP A 167 10.36 -8.20 14.51
N SER A 168 10.38 -8.00 15.82
CA SER A 168 11.46 -8.51 16.68
C SER A 168 11.49 -10.04 16.78
N MET A 169 10.32 -10.70 16.69
CA MET A 169 10.23 -12.17 16.74
C MET A 169 10.60 -12.85 15.41
N LEU A 170 10.48 -12.11 14.32
CA LEU A 170 10.74 -12.63 12.97
C LEU A 170 12.19 -12.41 12.51
N ARG A 171 12.96 -11.61 13.25
CA ARG A 171 14.41 -11.40 13.04
C ARG A 171 15.22 -12.53 13.62
#